data_5c61a668158cf7117654ba00fe8021f0
#
_entry.id   5c61a668158cf7117654ba00fe8021f0
#
_cell.length_a   1.000
_cell.length_b   1.000
_cell.length_c   1.000
_cell.angle_alpha   90.00
_cell.angle_beta   90.00
_cell.angle_gamma   90.00
#
_symmetry.space_group_name_H-M   'P 1'
#
loop_
_entity.id
_entity.type
_entity.pdbx_description
1 polymer ?
#
loop_
_entity_poly.entity_id
_entity_poly.type
_entity_poly.pdbx_seq_one_letter_code
_entity_poly.pdbx_strand_id
1 'polypeptide(L)'
;MSLQTNKTGKKWRLEDIPFDTIDRSLIANDDFMFYTLAAASFTEILAELYSHNLIEHFKGNAEIEDWLRNSWRLEEIQHGQSLKKYVQTVWPDFDWERAYAGFQVEYGALCTSEQLESDRAMELIARCVVETGTSSFYKALNHYVREPVLRQLLDHIRADEVAHYTHFRRYYGGFAAVKQYGVRAIGAVILRRMAAIESEDAYIAFKYAYLGHQPNQPFKDVYWKEFRDTTKRLARGHYPFEMAVKMLIKPVPLSEMSKKVLHWPLVGAARLLTYM
;
A
#
# COMPACT_ATOMS: atom_id res chain seq x y z
N MET A 1 -19.20 1.13 18.42
CA MET A 1 -18.64 2.49 18.58
C MET A 1 -18.52 3.09 17.19
N SER A 2 -19.29 4.15 16.92
CA SER A 2 -19.53 4.75 15.60
C SER A 2 -18.26 5.37 15.05
N LEU A 3 -17.85 4.97 13.83
CA LEU A 3 -16.82 5.63 13.04
C LEU A 3 -17.29 7.06 12.72
N GLN A 4 -16.65 8.04 13.30
CA GLN A 4 -16.86 9.44 12.93
C GLN A 4 -16.22 9.66 11.54
N THR A 5 -17.06 9.60 10.50
CA THR A 5 -16.73 10.21 9.21
C THR A 5 -16.62 11.71 9.41
N ASN A 6 -15.50 12.30 9.00
CA ASN A 6 -15.33 13.74 8.96
C ASN A 6 -16.46 14.34 8.09
N LYS A 7 -17.34 15.14 8.71
CA LYS A 7 -18.61 15.63 8.15
C LYS A 7 -18.48 16.69 7.06
N THR A 8 -17.28 16.95 6.51
CA THR A 8 -17.07 18.09 5.59
C THR A 8 -16.80 17.72 4.14
N GLY A 9 -16.64 16.45 3.79
CA GLY A 9 -16.35 16.06 2.39
C GLY A 9 -15.02 16.63 1.82
N LYS A 10 -14.22 17.30 2.64
CA LYS A 10 -12.95 17.90 2.25
C LYS A 10 -11.83 16.86 2.41
N LYS A 11 -11.09 16.63 1.31
CA LYS A 11 -9.86 15.82 1.37
C LYS A 11 -8.86 16.45 2.33
N TRP A 12 -8.15 15.63 3.11
CA TRP A 12 -7.09 16.09 4.00
C TRP A 12 -5.88 16.57 3.18
N ARG A 13 -5.03 17.36 3.79
CA ARG A 13 -3.79 17.88 3.22
C ARG A 13 -2.64 17.65 4.19
N LEU A 14 -1.42 17.69 3.68
CA LEU A 14 -0.19 17.58 4.47
C LEU A 14 -0.19 18.54 5.67
N GLU A 15 -0.71 19.76 5.48
CA GLU A 15 -0.78 20.81 6.50
C GLU A 15 -1.80 20.52 7.61
N ASP A 16 -2.73 19.60 7.38
CA ASP A 16 -3.72 19.19 8.38
C ASP A 16 -3.13 18.21 9.44
N ILE A 17 -1.88 17.72 9.21
CA ILE A 17 -1.18 16.83 10.14
C ILE A 17 -0.30 17.65 11.08
N PRO A 18 -0.51 17.57 12.41
CA PRO A 18 0.19 18.40 13.40
C PRO A 18 1.58 17.82 13.74
N PHE A 19 2.51 17.82 12.78
CA PHE A 19 3.86 17.24 12.92
C PHE A 19 4.67 17.84 14.07
N ASP A 20 4.37 19.07 14.48
CA ASP A 20 5.01 19.77 15.59
C ASP A 20 4.60 19.22 16.97
N THR A 21 3.53 18.44 17.03
CA THR A 21 3.02 17.82 18.26
C THR A 21 3.42 16.34 18.42
N ILE A 22 4.28 15.81 17.54
CA ILE A 22 4.73 14.40 17.60
C ILE A 22 5.44 14.13 18.93
N ASP A 23 4.98 13.11 19.66
CA ASP A 23 5.66 12.59 20.84
C ASP A 23 6.72 11.56 20.44
N ARG A 24 7.95 12.06 20.25
CA ARG A 24 9.09 11.22 19.86
C ARG A 24 9.41 10.13 20.89
N SER A 25 9.06 10.30 22.15
CA SER A 25 9.31 9.29 23.17
C SER A 25 8.56 7.98 22.96
N LEU A 26 7.43 8.03 22.22
CA LEU A 26 6.60 6.89 21.93
C LEU A 26 7.04 6.10 20.66
N ILE A 27 7.98 6.64 19.85
CA ILE A 27 8.27 6.08 18.52
C ILE A 27 9.75 6.10 18.15
N ALA A 28 10.57 7.02 18.66
CA ALA A 28 11.94 7.25 18.19
C ALA A 28 12.88 6.03 18.36
N ASN A 29 12.58 5.13 19.30
CA ASN A 29 13.36 3.92 19.55
C ASN A 29 12.75 2.65 18.88
N ASP A 30 11.77 2.80 17.99
CA ASP A 30 11.17 1.69 17.26
C ASP A 30 11.80 1.58 15.85
N ASP A 31 12.88 0.81 15.75
CA ASP A 31 13.58 0.57 14.49
C ASP A 31 12.68 -0.07 13.43
N PHE A 32 11.74 -0.94 13.85
CA PHE A 32 10.81 -1.55 12.91
C PHE A 32 9.90 -0.48 12.28
N MET A 33 9.38 0.45 13.07
CA MET A 33 8.57 1.54 12.54
C MET A 33 9.39 2.51 11.70
N PHE A 34 10.64 2.79 12.08
CA PHE A 34 11.54 3.59 11.26
C PHE A 34 11.67 3.01 9.85
N TYR A 35 12.11 1.75 9.73
CA TYR A 35 12.29 1.12 8.42
C TYR A 35 10.98 1.00 7.64
N THR A 36 9.90 0.70 8.32
CA THR A 36 8.57 0.58 7.71
C THR A 36 8.12 1.91 7.09
N LEU A 37 8.23 3.02 7.83
CA LEU A 37 7.77 4.33 7.36
C LEU A 37 8.71 4.92 6.31
N ALA A 38 10.03 4.73 6.44
CA ALA A 38 11.00 5.16 5.45
C ALA A 38 10.76 4.42 4.12
N ALA A 39 10.65 3.09 4.16
CA ALA A 39 10.38 2.28 2.98
C ALA A 39 9.04 2.64 2.32
N ALA A 40 7.96 2.78 3.10
CA ALA A 40 6.66 3.20 2.60
C ALA A 40 6.72 4.58 1.93
N SER A 41 7.41 5.56 2.55
CA SER A 41 7.57 6.90 1.96
C SER A 41 8.27 6.87 0.60
N PHE A 42 9.25 5.98 0.41
CA PHE A 42 9.93 5.81 -0.86
C PHE A 42 9.00 5.26 -1.94
N THR A 43 8.25 4.23 -1.62
CA THR A 43 7.35 3.55 -2.56
C THR A 43 6.21 4.49 -2.99
N GLU A 44 5.60 5.20 -2.05
CA GLU A 44 4.49 6.13 -2.32
C GLU A 44 4.93 7.33 -3.18
N ILE A 45 6.08 7.95 -2.88
CA ILE A 45 6.60 9.08 -3.69
C ILE A 45 6.94 8.63 -5.10
N LEU A 46 7.36 7.39 -5.30
CA LEU A 46 7.68 6.88 -6.62
C LEU A 46 6.43 6.74 -7.53
N ALA A 47 5.22 6.95 -6.99
CA ALA A 47 3.99 7.03 -7.77
C ALA A 47 4.08 8.06 -8.90
N GLU A 48 4.91 9.09 -8.75
CA GLU A 48 5.21 10.03 -9.84
C GLU A 48 5.74 9.32 -11.10
N LEU A 49 6.56 8.28 -10.93
CA LEU A 49 7.15 7.50 -12.01
C LEU A 49 6.20 6.43 -12.54
N TYR A 50 5.73 5.52 -11.70
CA TYR A 50 4.95 4.36 -12.16
C TYR A 50 3.53 4.72 -12.60
N SER A 51 2.96 5.84 -12.14
CA SER A 51 1.66 6.31 -12.58
C SER A 51 1.62 6.62 -14.08
N HIS A 52 2.76 7.04 -14.65
CA HIS A 52 2.85 7.30 -16.09
C HIS A 52 2.48 6.07 -16.92
N ASN A 53 3.06 4.92 -16.59
CA ASN A 53 2.78 3.66 -17.29
C ASN A 53 1.31 3.27 -17.18
N LEU A 54 0.71 3.45 -16.00
CA LEU A 54 -0.69 3.13 -15.75
C LEU A 54 -1.62 4.07 -16.55
N ILE A 55 -1.32 5.38 -16.60
CA ILE A 55 -2.08 6.37 -17.38
C ILE A 55 -2.04 6.02 -18.87
N GLU A 56 -0.85 5.75 -19.42
CA GLU A 56 -0.69 5.35 -20.84
C GLU A 56 -1.41 4.02 -21.13
N HIS A 57 -1.42 3.07 -20.19
CA HIS A 57 -2.15 1.81 -20.34
C HIS A 57 -3.66 2.03 -20.51
N PHE A 58 -4.24 3.05 -19.87
CA PHE A 58 -5.67 3.40 -19.99
C PHE A 58 -5.96 4.46 -21.04
N LYS A 59 -4.98 4.84 -21.86
CA LYS A 59 -5.14 5.85 -22.92
C LYS A 59 -6.35 5.59 -23.81
N GLY A 60 -7.16 6.65 -24.02
CA GLY A 60 -8.43 6.59 -24.73
C GLY A 60 -9.66 6.36 -23.81
N ASN A 61 -9.45 6.16 -22.51
CA ASN A 61 -10.52 6.20 -21.50
C ASN A 61 -10.39 7.46 -20.65
N ALA A 62 -11.00 8.56 -21.13
CA ALA A 62 -10.81 9.89 -20.55
C ALA A 62 -11.16 9.96 -19.06
N GLU A 63 -12.18 9.21 -18.58
CA GLU A 63 -12.58 9.20 -17.16
C GLU A 63 -11.48 8.59 -16.28
N ILE A 64 -10.91 7.44 -16.71
CA ILE A 64 -9.85 6.78 -15.94
C ILE A 64 -8.56 7.60 -15.99
N GLU A 65 -8.18 8.10 -17.17
CA GLU A 65 -6.99 8.93 -17.33
C GLU A 65 -7.03 10.18 -16.45
N ASP A 66 -8.17 10.90 -16.45
CA ASP A 66 -8.35 12.09 -15.65
C ASP A 66 -8.23 11.80 -14.15
N TRP A 67 -8.91 10.75 -13.67
CA TRP A 67 -8.86 10.36 -12.27
C TRP A 67 -7.45 9.91 -11.83
N LEU A 68 -6.78 9.09 -12.65
CA LEU A 68 -5.40 8.66 -12.36
C LEU A 68 -4.44 9.85 -12.30
N ARG A 69 -4.57 10.82 -13.21
CA ARG A 69 -3.69 11.98 -13.31
C ARG A 69 -3.94 13.04 -12.24
N ASN A 70 -5.22 13.35 -12.01
CA ASN A 70 -5.63 14.53 -11.25
C ASN A 70 -6.15 14.21 -9.84
N SER A 71 -6.26 12.93 -9.48
CA SER A 71 -6.66 12.50 -8.13
C SER A 71 -5.69 11.46 -7.58
N TRP A 72 -5.71 10.24 -8.08
CA TRP A 72 -4.98 9.11 -7.52
C TRP A 72 -3.47 9.40 -7.38
N ARG A 73 -2.79 9.77 -8.46
CA ARG A 73 -1.35 10.07 -8.43
C ARG A 73 -0.99 11.14 -7.40
N LEU A 74 -1.80 12.19 -7.31
CA LEU A 74 -1.54 13.31 -6.38
C LEU A 74 -1.73 12.89 -4.93
N GLU A 75 -2.68 12.00 -4.66
CA GLU A 75 -2.93 11.44 -3.33
C GLU A 75 -1.78 10.51 -2.91
N GLU A 76 -1.31 9.60 -3.79
CA GLU A 76 -0.14 8.76 -3.55
C GLU A 76 1.10 9.58 -3.20
N ILE A 77 1.40 10.62 -4.01
CA ILE A 77 2.52 11.52 -3.73
C ILE A 77 2.35 12.21 -2.38
N GLN A 78 1.14 12.63 -2.02
CA GLN A 78 0.86 13.24 -0.71
C GLN A 78 1.08 12.24 0.43
N HIS A 79 0.68 10.97 0.26
CA HIS A 79 0.98 9.91 1.23
C HIS A 79 2.48 9.83 1.50
N GLY A 80 3.26 9.69 0.44
CA GLY A 80 4.70 9.60 0.54
C GLY A 80 5.36 10.84 1.14
N GLN A 81 4.95 12.06 0.74
CA GLN A 81 5.47 13.31 1.31
C GLN A 81 5.14 13.45 2.80
N SER A 82 3.96 12.98 3.22
CA SER A 82 3.55 13.02 4.62
C SER A 82 4.34 12.03 5.47
N LEU A 83 4.57 10.81 4.96
CA LEU A 83 5.41 9.81 5.61
C LEU A 83 6.87 10.27 5.68
N LYS A 84 7.42 10.86 4.59
CA LYS A 84 8.75 11.47 4.56
C LYS A 84 8.88 12.52 5.65
N LYS A 85 7.94 13.47 5.73
CA LYS A 85 7.96 14.53 6.73
C LYS A 85 7.91 13.96 8.14
N TYR A 86 7.10 12.92 8.37
CA TYR A 86 7.05 12.23 9.66
C TYR A 86 8.42 11.62 10.00
N VAL A 87 9.02 10.86 9.07
CA VAL A 87 10.36 10.24 9.25
C VAL A 87 11.41 11.28 9.57
N GLN A 88 11.50 12.37 8.80
CA GLN A 88 12.47 13.45 9.02
C GLN A 88 12.25 14.18 10.35
N THR A 89 11.00 14.27 10.84
CA THR A 89 10.71 14.89 12.13
C THR A 89 11.13 14.01 13.29
N VAL A 90 10.90 12.70 13.21
CA VAL A 90 11.22 11.77 14.31
C VAL A 90 12.69 11.38 14.31
N TRP A 91 13.30 11.14 13.14
CA TRP A 91 14.69 10.70 12.93
C TRP A 91 15.46 11.71 12.08
N PRO A 92 15.79 12.90 12.61
CA PRO A 92 16.39 14.01 11.85
C PRO A 92 17.80 13.73 11.32
N ASP A 93 18.50 12.76 11.91
CA ASP A 93 19.85 12.35 11.47
C ASP A 93 19.82 11.40 10.26
N PHE A 94 18.63 10.94 9.84
CA PHE A 94 18.48 10.10 8.66
C PHE A 94 18.48 10.94 7.38
N ASP A 95 19.49 10.73 6.55
CA ASP A 95 19.58 11.35 5.22
C ASP A 95 18.59 10.68 4.25
N TRP A 96 17.32 11.11 4.35
CA TRP A 96 16.23 10.59 3.55
C TRP A 96 16.48 10.75 2.04
N GLU A 97 17.01 11.91 1.61
CA GLU A 97 17.21 12.23 0.19
C GLU A 97 18.23 11.29 -0.43
N ARG A 98 19.31 11.03 0.25
CA ARG A 98 20.36 10.11 -0.21
C ARG A 98 19.84 8.67 -0.29
N ALA A 99 19.08 8.22 0.71
CA ALA A 99 18.51 6.89 0.74
C ALA A 99 17.47 6.71 -0.40
N TYR A 100 16.60 7.69 -0.57
CA TYR A 100 15.61 7.69 -1.65
C TYR A 100 16.24 7.71 -3.04
N ALA A 101 17.30 8.49 -3.26
CA ALA A 101 17.99 8.52 -4.54
C ALA A 101 18.52 7.13 -4.96
N GLY A 102 19.09 6.37 -4.00
CA GLY A 102 19.50 4.99 -4.27
C GLY A 102 18.32 4.06 -4.59
N PHE A 103 17.24 4.14 -3.82
CA PHE A 103 16.02 3.40 -4.09
C PHE A 103 15.43 3.71 -5.47
N GLN A 104 15.32 4.99 -5.82
CA GLN A 104 14.76 5.44 -7.08
C GLN A 104 15.54 4.91 -8.29
N VAL A 105 16.87 4.83 -8.22
CA VAL A 105 17.70 4.30 -9.29
C VAL A 105 17.46 2.79 -9.45
N GLU A 106 17.50 2.01 -8.37
CA GLU A 106 17.40 0.55 -8.45
C GLU A 106 15.97 0.11 -8.75
N TYR A 107 14.99 0.58 -7.99
CA TYR A 107 13.60 0.17 -8.17
C TYR A 107 12.94 0.86 -9.38
N GLY A 108 13.30 2.12 -9.68
CA GLY A 108 12.80 2.82 -10.84
C GLY A 108 13.11 2.13 -12.16
N ALA A 109 14.25 1.43 -12.24
CA ALA A 109 14.60 0.62 -13.43
C ALA A 109 13.65 -0.59 -13.64
N LEU A 110 12.96 -1.04 -12.59
CA LEU A 110 11.99 -2.14 -12.64
C LEU A 110 10.55 -1.64 -12.96
N CYS A 111 10.29 -0.35 -12.83
CA CYS A 111 8.97 0.25 -13.10
C CYS A 111 8.69 0.37 -14.60
N THR A 112 8.46 -0.76 -15.26
CA THR A 112 8.17 -0.81 -16.70
C THR A 112 6.70 -1.13 -16.99
N SER A 113 6.23 -0.84 -18.21
CA SER A 113 4.87 -1.21 -18.62
C SER A 113 4.63 -2.72 -18.70
N GLU A 114 5.70 -3.53 -18.74
CA GLU A 114 5.62 -5.00 -18.75
C GLU A 114 5.12 -5.56 -17.42
N GLN A 115 5.19 -4.79 -16.34
CA GLN A 115 4.63 -5.13 -15.03
C GLN A 115 3.10 -5.06 -14.98
N LEU A 116 2.47 -4.45 -15.98
CA LEU A 116 1.01 -4.32 -16.04
C LEU A 116 0.37 -5.57 -16.68
N GLU A 117 -0.84 -5.92 -16.25
CA GLU A 117 -1.64 -6.92 -16.94
C GLU A 117 -2.00 -6.40 -18.35
N SER A 118 -1.86 -7.23 -19.37
CA SER A 118 -2.13 -6.81 -20.76
C SER A 118 -3.60 -6.45 -21.01
N ASP A 119 -4.54 -7.10 -20.31
CA ASP A 119 -5.98 -6.78 -20.35
C ASP A 119 -6.29 -5.69 -19.31
N ARG A 120 -6.84 -4.56 -19.76
CA ARG A 120 -7.15 -3.39 -18.93
C ARG A 120 -8.07 -3.70 -17.74
N ALA A 121 -9.04 -4.59 -17.93
CA ALA A 121 -9.92 -4.98 -16.84
C ALA A 121 -9.17 -5.82 -15.79
N MET A 122 -8.24 -6.65 -16.23
CA MET A 122 -7.38 -7.42 -15.32
C MET A 122 -6.39 -6.54 -14.58
N GLU A 123 -5.88 -5.47 -15.21
CA GLU A 123 -5.06 -4.47 -14.50
C GLU A 123 -5.87 -3.76 -13.39
N LEU A 124 -7.14 -3.43 -13.62
CA LEU A 124 -8.00 -2.87 -12.58
C LEU A 124 -8.20 -3.85 -11.41
N ILE A 125 -8.26 -5.16 -11.66
CA ILE A 125 -8.25 -6.18 -10.60
C ILE A 125 -6.90 -6.20 -9.88
N ALA A 126 -5.78 -6.12 -10.60
CA ALA A 126 -4.45 -6.05 -10.00
C ALA A 126 -4.32 -4.83 -9.08
N ARG A 127 -4.82 -3.65 -9.51
CA ARG A 127 -4.89 -2.45 -8.65
C ARG A 127 -5.75 -2.69 -7.42
N CYS A 128 -6.92 -3.32 -7.54
CA CYS A 128 -7.73 -3.67 -6.37
C CYS A 128 -6.97 -4.54 -5.35
N VAL A 129 -6.06 -5.40 -5.79
CA VAL A 129 -5.21 -6.20 -4.88
C VAL A 129 -4.21 -5.31 -4.17
N VAL A 130 -3.54 -4.39 -4.89
CA VAL A 130 -2.59 -3.43 -4.29
C VAL A 130 -3.28 -2.60 -3.22
N GLU A 131 -4.39 -1.93 -3.56
CA GLU A 131 -5.12 -1.07 -2.62
C GLU A 131 -5.69 -1.85 -1.41
N THR A 132 -6.01 -3.13 -1.60
CA THR A 132 -6.38 -4.01 -0.49
C THR A 132 -5.19 -4.25 0.44
N GLY A 133 -4.02 -4.48 -0.14
CA GLY A 133 -2.76 -4.66 0.60
C GLY A 133 -2.41 -3.41 1.42
N THR A 134 -2.31 -2.25 0.76
CA THR A 134 -1.93 -0.97 1.37
C THR A 134 -2.93 -0.53 2.45
N SER A 135 -4.24 -0.54 2.16
CA SER A 135 -5.27 -0.19 3.14
C SER A 135 -5.25 -1.10 4.38
N SER A 136 -5.00 -2.40 4.18
CA SER A 136 -4.91 -3.37 5.28
C SER A 136 -3.63 -3.21 6.09
N PHE A 137 -2.53 -2.91 5.41
CA PHE A 137 -1.23 -2.66 6.04
C PHE A 137 -1.27 -1.40 6.91
N TYR A 138 -1.72 -0.27 6.37
CA TYR A 138 -1.85 0.97 7.15
C TYR A 138 -2.83 0.82 8.33
N LYS A 139 -3.88 0.01 8.18
CA LYS A 139 -4.76 -0.31 9.30
C LYS A 139 -4.05 -1.14 10.37
N ALA A 140 -3.22 -2.11 9.99
CA ALA A 140 -2.43 -2.90 10.93
C ALA A 140 -1.42 -2.04 11.70
N LEU A 141 -0.71 -1.15 11.00
CA LEU A 141 0.21 -0.19 11.61
C LEU A 141 -0.51 0.76 12.59
N ASN A 142 -1.68 1.27 12.20
CA ASN A 142 -2.49 2.12 13.07
C ASN A 142 -2.90 1.43 14.38
N HIS A 143 -3.19 0.14 14.33
CA HIS A 143 -3.51 -0.64 15.53
C HIS A 143 -2.27 -0.94 16.41
N TYR A 144 -1.10 -1.04 15.79
CA TYR A 144 0.16 -1.32 16.48
C TYR A 144 0.72 -0.07 17.16
N VAL A 145 0.74 1.04 16.47
CA VAL A 145 1.38 2.29 16.87
C VAL A 145 0.62 2.97 18.02
N ARG A 146 1.37 3.62 18.94
CA ARG A 146 0.80 4.39 20.06
C ARG A 146 0.86 5.89 19.84
N GLU A 147 1.79 6.38 19.01
CA GLU A 147 2.01 7.80 18.76
C GLU A 147 0.77 8.39 18.00
N PRO A 148 0.12 9.42 18.57
CA PRO A 148 -1.20 9.84 18.08
C PRO A 148 -1.18 10.53 16.72
N VAL A 149 -0.11 11.28 16.38
CA VAL A 149 0.00 11.94 15.07
C VAL A 149 0.20 10.92 13.97
N LEU A 150 1.03 9.89 14.20
CA LEU A 150 1.19 8.79 13.25
C LEU A 150 -0.12 8.02 13.07
N ARG A 151 -0.86 7.75 14.13
CA ARG A 151 -2.17 7.11 14.02
C ARG A 151 -3.14 7.91 13.17
N GLN A 152 -3.16 9.23 13.33
CA GLN A 152 -3.98 10.12 12.51
C GLN A 152 -3.55 10.05 11.03
N LEU A 153 -2.25 10.15 10.75
CA LEU A 153 -1.70 10.05 9.39
C LEU A 153 -2.06 8.72 8.73
N LEU A 154 -1.82 7.60 9.42
CA LEU A 154 -2.13 6.26 8.91
C LEU A 154 -3.63 6.05 8.66
N ASP A 155 -4.52 6.66 9.44
CA ASP A 155 -5.96 6.60 9.20
C ASP A 155 -6.37 7.41 7.96
N HIS A 156 -5.74 8.54 7.70
CA HIS A 156 -5.98 9.32 6.49
C HIS A 156 -5.54 8.54 5.24
N ILE A 157 -4.29 8.08 5.21
CA ILE A 157 -3.78 7.27 4.09
C ILE A 157 -4.69 6.05 3.85
N ARG A 158 -4.96 5.27 4.88
CA ARG A 158 -5.86 4.11 4.79
C ARG A 158 -7.24 4.44 4.20
N ALA A 159 -7.79 5.59 4.53
CA ALA A 159 -9.10 6.00 4.01
C ALA A 159 -9.05 6.27 2.50
N ASP A 160 -7.96 6.89 2.04
CA ASP A 160 -7.73 7.14 0.62
C ASP A 160 -7.52 5.82 -0.13
N GLU A 161 -6.73 4.87 0.40
CA GLU A 161 -6.52 3.53 -0.20
C GLU A 161 -7.84 2.76 -0.39
N VAL A 162 -8.77 2.87 0.58
CA VAL A 162 -10.11 2.28 0.45
C VAL A 162 -10.94 2.98 -0.64
N ALA A 163 -10.78 4.30 -0.80
CA ALA A 163 -11.40 5.05 -1.86
C ALA A 163 -10.80 4.68 -3.23
N HIS A 164 -9.47 4.57 -3.34
CA HIS A 164 -8.77 4.09 -4.54
C HIS A 164 -9.26 2.71 -4.97
N TYR A 165 -9.31 1.75 -4.03
CA TYR A 165 -9.93 0.44 -4.27
C TYR A 165 -11.33 0.56 -4.86
N THR A 166 -12.16 1.45 -4.30
CA THR A 166 -13.55 1.61 -4.73
C THR A 166 -13.62 2.17 -6.16
N HIS A 167 -12.73 3.08 -6.53
CA HIS A 167 -12.63 3.62 -7.88
C HIS A 167 -12.15 2.56 -8.88
N PHE A 168 -11.06 1.84 -8.61
CA PHE A 168 -10.57 0.78 -9.48
C PHE A 168 -11.62 -0.31 -9.69
N ARG A 169 -12.30 -0.71 -8.62
CA ARG A 169 -13.39 -1.69 -8.71
C ARG A 169 -14.58 -1.19 -9.52
N ARG A 170 -14.93 0.09 -9.40
CA ARG A 170 -16.00 0.72 -10.21
C ARG A 170 -15.64 0.68 -11.68
N TYR A 171 -14.42 1.06 -12.04
CA TYR A 171 -13.95 1.01 -13.41
C TYR A 171 -13.91 -0.42 -13.97
N TYR A 172 -13.45 -1.38 -13.17
CA TYR A 172 -13.55 -2.79 -13.54
C TYR A 172 -14.99 -3.19 -13.87
N GLY A 173 -15.96 -2.74 -13.08
CA GLY A 173 -17.39 -2.99 -13.33
C GLY A 173 -17.85 -2.52 -14.72
N GLY A 174 -17.35 -1.39 -15.20
CA GLY A 174 -17.62 -0.88 -16.55
C GLY A 174 -17.10 -1.82 -17.64
N PHE A 175 -15.86 -2.32 -17.52
CA PHE A 175 -15.31 -3.31 -18.46
C PHE A 175 -16.04 -4.65 -18.37
N ALA A 176 -16.38 -5.12 -17.17
CA ALA A 176 -17.08 -6.37 -16.95
C ALA A 176 -18.51 -6.38 -17.49
N ALA A 177 -19.14 -5.21 -17.64
CA ALA A 177 -20.45 -5.07 -18.29
C ALA A 177 -20.39 -5.35 -19.81
N VAL A 178 -19.23 -5.11 -20.43
CA VAL A 178 -19.01 -5.33 -21.87
C VAL A 178 -18.49 -6.75 -22.14
N LYS A 179 -17.54 -7.22 -21.30
CA LYS A 179 -16.92 -8.54 -21.43
C LYS A 179 -16.91 -9.24 -20.08
N GLN A 180 -17.53 -10.41 -20.00
CA GLN A 180 -17.51 -11.20 -18.77
C GLN A 180 -16.18 -11.92 -18.57
N TYR A 181 -15.67 -11.86 -17.36
CA TYR A 181 -14.44 -12.54 -16.94
C TYR A 181 -14.75 -13.66 -15.96
N GLY A 182 -14.18 -14.83 -16.19
CA GLY A 182 -14.42 -16.01 -15.37
C GLY A 182 -13.69 -15.93 -14.02
N VAL A 183 -14.20 -16.66 -13.02
CA VAL A 183 -13.61 -16.76 -11.66
C VAL A 183 -12.13 -17.15 -11.72
N ARG A 184 -11.75 -18.08 -12.63
CA ARG A 184 -10.36 -18.53 -12.76
C ARG A 184 -9.42 -17.43 -13.24
N ALA A 185 -9.84 -16.62 -14.21
CA ALA A 185 -9.03 -15.52 -14.74
C ALA A 185 -8.77 -14.46 -13.67
N ILE A 186 -9.82 -14.02 -12.97
CA ILE A 186 -9.71 -13.05 -11.88
C ILE A 186 -8.88 -13.61 -10.71
N GLY A 187 -9.13 -14.86 -10.32
CA GLY A 187 -8.37 -15.55 -9.27
C GLY A 187 -6.88 -15.63 -9.58
N ALA A 188 -6.51 -15.91 -10.84
CA ALA A 188 -5.13 -15.96 -11.28
C ALA A 188 -4.44 -14.59 -11.17
N VAL A 189 -5.11 -13.50 -11.53
CA VAL A 189 -4.58 -12.12 -11.35
C VAL A 189 -4.37 -11.81 -9.87
N ILE A 190 -5.36 -12.12 -9.02
CA ILE A 190 -5.26 -11.89 -7.59
C ILE A 190 -4.03 -12.61 -7.02
N LEU A 191 -3.86 -13.90 -7.33
CA LEU A 191 -2.74 -14.70 -6.82
C LEU A 191 -1.39 -14.20 -7.33
N ARG A 192 -1.26 -13.86 -8.64
CA ARG A 192 -0.02 -13.30 -9.19
C ARG A 192 0.35 -11.99 -8.51
N ARG A 193 -0.61 -11.09 -8.37
CA ARG A 193 -0.33 -9.77 -7.76
C ARG A 193 -0.01 -9.90 -6.27
N MET A 194 -0.66 -10.78 -5.53
CA MET A 194 -0.30 -11.06 -4.14
C MET A 194 1.13 -11.60 -4.01
N ALA A 195 1.53 -12.51 -4.91
CA ALA A 195 2.90 -13.04 -4.91
C ALA A 195 3.94 -11.96 -5.27
N ALA A 196 3.61 -11.01 -6.15
CA ALA A 196 4.51 -9.93 -6.56
C ALA A 196 4.73 -8.89 -5.44
N ILE A 197 3.72 -8.58 -4.62
CA ILE A 197 3.82 -7.60 -3.53
C ILE A 197 4.91 -7.98 -2.50
N GLU A 198 5.20 -9.26 -2.32
CA GLU A 198 6.18 -9.70 -1.32
C GLU A 198 7.64 -9.63 -1.78
N SER A 199 7.94 -9.40 -3.07
CA SER A 199 9.24 -9.82 -3.59
C SER A 199 10.26 -8.72 -3.92
N GLU A 200 9.89 -7.56 -4.45
CA GLU A 200 10.89 -6.64 -5.02
C GLU A 200 10.90 -5.23 -4.42
N ASP A 201 9.77 -4.54 -4.43
CA ASP A 201 9.66 -3.15 -3.96
C ASP A 201 9.96 -3.00 -2.47
N ALA A 202 9.35 -3.83 -1.64
CA ALA A 202 9.56 -3.81 -0.19
C ALA A 202 11.00 -4.17 0.20
N TYR A 203 11.63 -5.13 -0.50
CA TYR A 203 13.03 -5.50 -0.27
C TYR A 203 13.97 -4.34 -0.61
N ILE A 204 13.83 -3.76 -1.80
CA ILE A 204 14.70 -2.67 -2.26
C ILE A 204 14.48 -1.42 -1.38
N ALA A 205 13.24 -1.09 -1.04
CA ALA A 205 12.93 0.04 -0.16
C ALA A 205 13.54 -0.14 1.24
N PHE A 206 13.38 -1.32 1.85
CA PHE A 206 14.02 -1.65 3.12
C PHE A 206 15.55 -1.57 3.04
N LYS A 207 16.15 -2.13 1.97
CA LYS A 207 17.61 -2.10 1.76
C LYS A 207 18.14 -0.67 1.79
N TYR A 208 17.51 0.26 1.10
CA TYR A 208 17.98 1.64 1.07
C TYR A 208 17.67 2.41 2.35
N ALA A 209 16.55 2.13 3.02
CA ALA A 209 16.31 2.65 4.35
C ALA A 209 17.37 2.17 5.35
N TYR A 210 17.77 0.87 5.28
CA TYR A 210 18.84 0.32 6.11
C TYR A 210 20.20 0.96 5.81
N LEU A 211 20.62 1.04 4.54
CA LEU A 211 21.89 1.64 4.14
C LEU A 211 22.01 3.12 4.51
N GLY A 212 20.89 3.85 4.45
CA GLY A 212 20.85 5.25 4.88
C GLY A 212 20.93 5.41 6.40
N HIS A 213 20.35 4.47 7.16
CA HIS A 213 20.37 4.50 8.63
C HIS A 213 21.67 3.95 9.22
N GLN A 214 22.29 2.97 8.55
CA GLN A 214 23.50 2.28 8.96
C GLN A 214 24.61 2.43 7.90
N PRO A 215 25.10 3.66 7.62
CA PRO A 215 25.97 3.94 6.47
C PRO A 215 27.33 3.23 6.52
N ASN A 216 27.77 2.81 7.71
CA ASN A 216 29.04 2.11 7.93
C ASN A 216 28.90 0.59 7.96
N GLN A 217 27.70 0.04 7.74
CA GLN A 217 27.45 -1.40 7.75
C GLN A 217 26.99 -1.87 6.37
N PRO A 218 27.60 -2.95 5.83
CA PRO A 218 27.10 -3.54 4.59
C PRO A 218 25.72 -4.16 4.81
N PHE A 219 24.83 -3.98 3.84
CA PHE A 219 23.54 -4.65 3.85
C PHE A 219 23.71 -6.16 3.72
N LYS A 220 22.92 -6.94 4.46
CA LYS A 220 22.88 -8.41 4.42
C LYS A 220 21.44 -8.90 4.42
N ASP A 221 21.17 -9.97 3.67
CA ASP A 221 19.82 -10.55 3.56
C ASP A 221 19.22 -11.00 4.90
N VAL A 222 20.05 -11.26 5.91
CA VAL A 222 19.56 -11.58 7.26
C VAL A 222 18.74 -10.45 7.87
N TYR A 223 19.09 -9.19 7.62
CA TYR A 223 18.35 -8.03 8.13
C TYR A 223 16.96 -7.92 7.49
N TRP A 224 16.87 -8.20 6.19
CA TRP A 224 15.58 -8.32 5.51
C TRP A 224 14.72 -9.45 6.06
N LYS A 225 15.34 -10.61 6.32
CA LYS A 225 14.63 -11.74 6.93
C LYS A 225 14.06 -11.37 8.30
N GLU A 226 14.86 -10.74 9.16
CA GLU A 226 14.44 -10.29 10.51
C GLU A 226 13.30 -9.26 10.44
N PHE A 227 13.39 -8.31 9.51
CA PHE A 227 12.34 -7.32 9.27
C PHE A 227 11.05 -8.02 8.81
N ARG A 228 11.13 -8.92 7.85
CA ARG A 228 9.99 -9.73 7.38
C ARG A 228 9.34 -10.57 8.49
N ASP A 229 10.15 -11.20 9.32
CA ASP A 229 9.65 -11.99 10.44
C ASP A 229 8.93 -11.10 11.48
N THR A 230 9.41 -9.87 11.66
CA THR A 230 8.73 -8.87 12.50
C THR A 230 7.41 -8.41 11.88
N THR A 231 7.40 -8.16 10.56
CA THR A 231 6.17 -7.83 9.82
C THR A 231 5.12 -8.95 9.93
N LYS A 232 5.52 -10.22 9.82
CA LYS A 232 4.62 -11.37 10.02
C LYS A 232 4.08 -11.43 11.45
N ARG A 233 4.91 -11.14 12.48
CA ARG A 233 4.44 -11.07 13.88
C ARG A 233 3.41 -9.97 14.08
N LEU A 234 3.66 -8.77 13.52
CA LEU A 234 2.69 -7.67 13.55
C LEU A 234 1.39 -8.06 12.85
N ALA A 235 1.49 -8.66 11.67
CA ALA A 235 0.30 -9.08 10.91
C ALA A 235 -0.56 -10.07 11.70
N ARG A 236 0.02 -11.02 12.42
CA ARG A 236 -0.74 -11.96 13.27
C ARG A 236 -1.59 -11.26 14.30
N GLY A 237 -1.09 -10.18 14.90
CA GLY A 237 -1.79 -9.44 15.97
C GLY A 237 -2.74 -8.36 15.48
N HIS A 238 -2.44 -7.73 14.34
CA HIS A 238 -3.08 -6.46 13.97
C HIS A 238 -3.69 -6.42 12.58
N TYR A 239 -3.32 -7.36 11.66
CA TYR A 239 -3.79 -7.33 10.29
C TYR A 239 -5.29 -7.63 10.19
N PRO A 240 -6.05 -6.82 9.43
CA PRO A 240 -7.50 -6.96 9.33
C PRO A 240 -7.91 -8.01 8.28
N PHE A 241 -7.58 -9.29 8.50
CA PHE A 241 -7.81 -10.39 7.54
C PHE A 241 -9.21 -10.44 6.96
N GLU A 242 -10.25 -10.20 7.78
CA GLU A 242 -11.64 -10.20 7.34
C GLU A 242 -11.92 -9.10 6.31
N MET A 243 -11.37 -7.90 6.55
CA MET A 243 -11.50 -6.78 5.61
C MET A 243 -10.76 -7.09 4.30
N ALA A 244 -9.52 -7.54 4.38
CA ALA A 244 -8.69 -7.86 3.21
C ALA A 244 -9.34 -8.94 2.35
N VAL A 245 -9.75 -10.06 2.92
CA VAL A 245 -10.43 -11.15 2.21
C VAL A 245 -11.73 -10.65 1.58
N LYS A 246 -12.55 -9.86 2.30
CA LYS A 246 -13.78 -9.30 1.77
C LYS A 246 -13.52 -8.39 0.56
N MET A 247 -12.47 -7.58 0.59
CA MET A 247 -12.08 -6.73 -0.53
C MET A 247 -11.60 -7.57 -1.72
N LEU A 248 -10.74 -8.56 -1.52
CA LEU A 248 -10.21 -9.43 -2.58
C LEU A 248 -11.28 -10.25 -3.30
N ILE A 249 -12.27 -10.78 -2.59
CA ILE A 249 -13.33 -11.61 -3.21
C ILE A 249 -14.46 -10.79 -3.83
N LYS A 250 -14.57 -9.50 -3.49
CA LYS A 250 -15.69 -8.67 -3.95
C LYS A 250 -15.80 -8.54 -5.48
N PRO A 251 -14.72 -8.36 -6.25
CA PRO A 251 -14.79 -8.29 -7.71
C PRO A 251 -14.99 -9.65 -8.39
N VAL A 252 -14.83 -10.78 -7.67
CA VAL A 252 -14.97 -12.12 -8.24
C VAL A 252 -16.45 -12.38 -8.58
N PRO A 253 -16.79 -12.91 -9.79
CA PRO A 253 -18.17 -13.14 -10.22
C PRO A 253 -18.75 -14.40 -9.59
N LEU A 254 -18.91 -14.38 -8.28
CA LEU A 254 -19.56 -15.39 -7.47
C LEU A 254 -20.88 -14.84 -6.91
N SER A 255 -21.83 -15.72 -6.64
CA SER A 255 -23.04 -15.33 -5.93
C SER A 255 -22.69 -14.77 -4.52
N GLU A 256 -23.51 -13.89 -4.00
CA GLU A 256 -23.29 -13.34 -2.64
C GLU A 256 -23.30 -14.46 -1.56
N MET A 257 -24.10 -15.52 -1.77
CA MET A 257 -24.09 -16.69 -0.91
C MET A 257 -22.73 -17.41 -0.98
N SER A 258 -22.20 -17.65 -2.18
CA SER A 258 -20.88 -18.28 -2.36
C SER A 258 -19.77 -17.45 -1.71
N LYS A 259 -19.81 -16.12 -1.86
CA LYS A 259 -18.84 -15.22 -1.20
C LYS A 259 -18.90 -15.33 0.33
N LYS A 260 -20.12 -15.37 0.90
CA LYS A 260 -20.29 -15.56 2.36
C LYS A 260 -19.75 -16.90 2.85
N VAL A 261 -20.00 -17.99 2.11
CA VAL A 261 -19.51 -19.33 2.46
C VAL A 261 -17.98 -19.40 2.38
N LEU A 262 -17.36 -18.79 1.35
CA LEU A 262 -15.91 -18.82 1.15
C LEU A 262 -15.16 -17.88 2.08
N HIS A 263 -15.81 -16.86 2.62
CA HIS A 263 -15.15 -15.81 3.41
C HIS A 263 -14.32 -16.37 4.59
N TRP A 264 -14.95 -17.15 5.47
CA TRP A 264 -14.28 -17.65 6.67
C TRP A 264 -13.15 -18.66 6.39
N PRO A 265 -13.30 -19.65 5.48
CA PRO A 265 -12.19 -20.49 5.05
C PRO A 265 -11.01 -19.70 4.50
N LEU A 266 -11.25 -18.66 3.68
CA LEU A 266 -10.21 -17.81 3.14
C LEU A 266 -9.52 -16.95 4.22
N VAL A 267 -10.27 -16.44 5.19
CA VAL A 267 -9.71 -15.74 6.35
C VAL A 267 -8.79 -16.68 7.15
N GLY A 268 -9.22 -17.92 7.38
CA GLY A 268 -8.42 -18.93 8.05
C GLY A 268 -7.12 -19.23 7.29
N ALA A 269 -7.22 -19.44 5.98
CA ALA A 269 -6.06 -19.68 5.12
C ALA A 269 -5.09 -18.47 5.12
N ALA A 270 -5.60 -17.24 4.99
CA ALA A 270 -4.77 -16.03 5.02
C ALA A 270 -4.03 -15.87 6.36
N ARG A 271 -4.69 -16.19 7.48
CA ARG A 271 -4.02 -16.20 8.80
C ARG A 271 -2.90 -17.23 8.87
N LEU A 272 -3.12 -18.44 8.34
CA LEU A 272 -2.10 -19.51 8.34
C LEU A 272 -0.84 -19.11 7.58
N LEU A 273 -0.96 -18.37 6.46
CA LEU A 273 0.19 -17.87 5.70
C LEU A 273 1.14 -17.00 6.52
N THR A 274 0.67 -16.32 7.56
CA THR A 274 1.55 -15.51 8.44
C THR A 274 2.43 -16.36 9.38
N TYR A 275 2.20 -17.67 9.46
CA TYR A 275 3.02 -18.62 10.23
C TYR A 275 4.05 -19.37 9.37
N MET A 276 3.91 -19.29 8.07
CA MET A 276 4.84 -19.87 7.08
C MET A 276 5.91 -18.84 6.69
#